data_17e2ca731e03955a4daaf582de114c5c
#
_entry.id   17e2ca731e03955a4daaf582de114c5c
#
_cell.length_a   1.000
_cell.length_b   1.000
_cell.length_c   1.000
_cell.angle_alpha   90.00
_cell.angle_beta   90.00
_cell.angle_gamma   90.00
#
_symmetry.space_group_name_H-M   'P 1'
#
loop_
_entity.id
_entity.type
_entity.pdbx_description
1 polymer ?
#
loop_
_entity_poly.entity_id
_entity_poly.type
_entity_poly.pdbx_seq_one_letter_code
_entity_poly.pdbx_strand_id
1 'polypeptide(L)'
;MDKSEIKTQKFIIKYFTEIMIKGTTAKRQMIAQVYNNLNYILSKISDEIKIKKFFDKVEVVCPIEVVVIVRQKLLDTPGIQQILEAIQFDNMYTLDDIKVKVNEVCASEIQDKTFVIRAKRTGTQEFKSTQIEQTVGGYMLAMNDTKGVSLKNPEVTINIELEHHQLNIITYKHMGMGGFPIGTQGSVLSLMSGGFDSTVASYLTMKRGIKTHFIFFNLGGVAHEIGVKQVAYYLWNKFGSSHRVSFISIPFDDVVTEIFKSVSEPYMGVMLKRLMLKASEKVADSMGIDALITGESVAQVSSQTLRNLALIDQVTNKLVLRPLSMMSKPDIIDIAYKIGTRRFAEAMPEYCGVISKNPVTHGSYERMEKEAKYFDYSILDEAVKKSVFVNVDEIDQDISEIGQMEIVSDLSSEDYTVIDIRQSADCIKTSVETIKIPFYNLKNEFKKLPQDKTYLFYCDKGILSQLHAQFLRDSENYTNIKVYRP
;
A
#
# COMPACT_ATOMS: atom_id res chain seq x y z
N MET A 1 -34.17 14.47 -12.41
CA MET A 1 -34.17 13.03 -12.06
C MET A 1 -33.92 12.91 -10.56
N ASP A 2 -34.82 12.30 -9.84
CA ASP A 2 -34.62 12.07 -8.41
C ASP A 2 -33.45 11.04 -8.27
N LYS A 3 -32.40 11.40 -7.52
CA LYS A 3 -31.22 10.51 -7.32
C LYS A 3 -31.60 9.18 -6.66
N SER A 4 -32.82 9.06 -6.13
CA SER A 4 -33.37 7.84 -5.51
C SER A 4 -33.72 6.71 -6.52
N GLU A 5 -33.77 7.01 -7.83
CA GLU A 5 -34.07 5.99 -8.87
C GLU A 5 -32.83 5.28 -9.43
N ILE A 6 -31.61 5.78 -9.14
CA ILE A 6 -30.37 5.17 -9.63
C ILE A 6 -29.99 3.98 -8.73
N LYS A 7 -30.31 2.79 -9.14
CA LYS A 7 -29.98 1.55 -8.41
C LYS A 7 -28.55 1.04 -8.67
N THR A 8 -27.93 1.47 -9.74
CA THR A 8 -26.59 1.01 -10.13
C THR A 8 -25.71 2.14 -10.64
N GLN A 9 -24.40 2.03 -10.40
CA GLN A 9 -23.37 2.93 -10.93
C GLN A 9 -22.54 2.22 -11.99
N LYS A 10 -22.29 2.89 -13.12
CA LYS A 10 -21.38 2.43 -14.15
C LYS A 10 -20.03 3.12 -14.04
N PHE A 11 -18.94 2.34 -14.15
CA PHE A 11 -17.57 2.80 -14.30
C PHE A 11 -17.02 2.36 -15.66
N ILE A 12 -16.39 3.29 -16.38
CA ILE A 12 -15.65 3.02 -17.61
C ILE A 12 -14.16 3.20 -17.29
N ILE A 13 -13.40 2.11 -17.38
CA ILE A 13 -12.01 2.02 -16.93
C ILE A 13 -11.12 2.02 -18.15
N LYS A 14 -10.23 3.00 -18.25
CA LYS A 14 -9.22 3.08 -19.33
C LYS A 14 -7.92 2.46 -18.85
N TYR A 15 -7.34 1.60 -19.67
CA TYR A 15 -6.05 0.96 -19.40
C TYR A 15 -4.91 1.96 -19.35
N PHE A 16 -3.86 1.62 -18.60
CA PHE A 16 -2.63 2.41 -18.56
C PHE A 16 -2.05 2.55 -19.97
N THR A 17 -1.62 3.76 -20.32
CA THR A 17 -1.21 4.11 -21.69
C THR A 17 -0.10 3.21 -22.22
N GLU A 18 0.88 2.85 -21.35
CA GLU A 18 1.96 1.95 -21.77
C GLU A 18 1.48 0.54 -22.11
N ILE A 19 0.35 0.07 -21.60
CA ILE A 19 -0.26 -1.20 -22.02
C ILE A 19 -0.75 -1.08 -23.47
N MET A 20 -1.35 0.06 -23.82
CA MET A 20 -1.99 0.27 -25.11
C MET A 20 -1.01 0.37 -26.27
N ILE A 21 0.24 0.75 -26.01
CA ILE A 21 1.31 0.85 -27.03
C ILE A 21 2.14 -0.43 -27.18
N LYS A 22 1.90 -1.45 -26.35
CA LYS A 22 2.60 -2.75 -26.47
C LYS A 22 2.19 -3.49 -27.74
N GLY A 23 3.04 -4.40 -28.20
CA GLY A 23 2.71 -5.33 -29.27
C GLY A 23 1.46 -6.16 -28.96
N THR A 24 0.76 -6.61 -29.99
CA THR A 24 -0.60 -7.19 -29.89
C THR A 24 -0.72 -8.32 -28.86
N THR A 25 0.25 -9.25 -28.79
CA THR A 25 0.22 -10.38 -27.87
C THR A 25 0.36 -9.92 -26.41
N ALA A 26 1.38 -9.11 -26.11
CA ALA A 26 1.61 -8.57 -24.78
C ALA A 26 0.44 -7.70 -24.29
N LYS A 27 -0.11 -6.85 -25.20
CA LYS A 27 -1.31 -6.05 -24.93
C LYS A 27 -2.49 -6.92 -24.52
N ARG A 28 -2.80 -7.98 -25.30
CA ARG A 28 -3.92 -8.88 -25.00
C ARG A 28 -3.74 -9.59 -23.65
N GLN A 29 -2.53 -10.03 -23.35
CA GLN A 29 -2.21 -10.66 -22.06
C GLN A 29 -2.40 -9.68 -20.89
N MET A 30 -1.90 -8.45 -21.01
CA MET A 30 -2.04 -7.43 -19.97
C MET A 30 -3.50 -7.00 -19.77
N ILE A 31 -4.27 -6.83 -20.85
CA ILE A 31 -5.72 -6.55 -20.78
C ILE A 31 -6.46 -7.68 -20.09
N ALA A 32 -6.14 -8.94 -20.42
CA ALA A 32 -6.72 -10.10 -19.77
C ALA A 32 -6.36 -10.12 -18.26
N GLN A 33 -5.12 -9.77 -17.92
CA GLN A 33 -4.68 -9.74 -16.53
C GLN A 33 -5.38 -8.62 -15.73
N VAL A 34 -5.57 -7.41 -16.29
CA VAL A 34 -6.38 -6.36 -15.63
C VAL A 34 -7.79 -6.88 -15.34
N TYR A 35 -8.42 -7.48 -16.35
CA TYR A 35 -9.77 -8.04 -16.17
C TYR A 35 -9.82 -9.12 -15.09
N ASN A 36 -8.88 -10.06 -15.09
CA ASN A 36 -8.83 -11.15 -14.11
C ASN A 36 -8.60 -10.61 -12.68
N ASN A 37 -7.70 -9.63 -12.54
CA ASN A 37 -7.42 -8.98 -11.26
C ASN A 37 -8.68 -8.27 -10.73
N LEU A 38 -9.36 -7.49 -11.58
CA LEU A 38 -10.59 -6.79 -11.22
C LEU A 38 -11.70 -7.78 -10.85
N ASN A 39 -11.88 -8.82 -11.67
CA ASN A 39 -12.90 -9.84 -11.40
C ASN A 39 -12.69 -10.52 -10.04
N TYR A 40 -11.45 -10.89 -9.73
CA TYR A 40 -11.11 -11.48 -8.43
C TYR A 40 -11.33 -10.52 -7.25
N ILE A 41 -10.94 -9.24 -7.39
CA ILE A 41 -11.09 -8.26 -6.31
C ILE A 41 -12.55 -7.91 -6.07
N LEU A 42 -13.30 -7.67 -7.15
CA LEU A 42 -14.65 -7.14 -7.06
C LEU A 42 -15.69 -8.23 -6.73
N SER A 43 -15.46 -9.49 -7.12
CA SER A 43 -16.34 -10.61 -6.73
C SER A 43 -16.37 -10.85 -5.21
N LYS A 44 -15.32 -10.41 -4.48
CA LYS A 44 -15.31 -10.46 -3.01
C LYS A 44 -16.16 -9.38 -2.34
N ILE A 45 -16.61 -8.37 -3.10
CA ILE A 45 -17.43 -7.27 -2.59
C ILE A 45 -18.92 -7.58 -2.76
N SER A 46 -19.32 -8.03 -3.95
CA SER A 46 -20.70 -8.41 -4.25
C SER A 46 -20.77 -9.22 -5.55
N ASP A 47 -21.61 -10.27 -5.55
CA ASP A 47 -21.89 -11.10 -6.72
C ASP A 47 -22.72 -10.35 -7.79
N GLU A 48 -23.33 -9.22 -7.44
CA GLU A 48 -24.13 -8.42 -8.36
C GLU A 48 -23.26 -7.53 -9.27
N ILE A 49 -21.96 -7.43 -9.00
CA ILE A 49 -21.03 -6.61 -9.81
C ILE A 49 -20.81 -7.28 -11.16
N LYS A 50 -21.12 -6.55 -12.23
CA LYS A 50 -20.93 -7.00 -13.61
C LYS A 50 -19.71 -6.35 -14.24
N ILE A 51 -18.81 -7.15 -14.81
CA ILE A 51 -17.58 -6.68 -15.44
C ILE A 51 -17.56 -7.11 -16.90
N LYS A 52 -17.38 -6.15 -17.82
CA LYS A 52 -17.22 -6.39 -19.26
C LYS A 52 -15.85 -5.95 -19.73
N LYS A 53 -15.12 -6.83 -20.40
CA LYS A 53 -13.82 -6.56 -20.99
C LYS A 53 -13.96 -6.16 -22.47
N PHE A 54 -13.33 -5.04 -22.84
CA PHE A 54 -13.16 -4.60 -24.22
C PHE A 54 -11.68 -4.46 -24.55
N PHE A 55 -11.37 -4.21 -25.80
CA PHE A 55 -9.99 -4.04 -26.25
C PHE A 55 -9.33 -2.74 -25.72
N ASP A 56 -10.13 -1.69 -25.52
CA ASP A 56 -9.68 -0.35 -25.11
C ASP A 56 -10.11 0.08 -23.72
N LYS A 57 -10.99 -0.72 -23.07
CA LYS A 57 -11.57 -0.40 -21.76
C LYS A 57 -12.07 -1.64 -21.02
N VAL A 58 -12.35 -1.47 -19.74
CA VAL A 58 -13.21 -2.36 -18.94
C VAL A 58 -14.41 -1.55 -18.47
N GLU A 59 -15.60 -2.15 -18.49
CA GLU A 59 -16.78 -1.57 -17.88
C GLU A 59 -17.15 -2.37 -16.63
N VAL A 60 -17.46 -1.66 -15.55
CA VAL A 60 -17.93 -2.22 -14.28
C VAL A 60 -19.26 -1.56 -13.95
N VAL A 61 -20.26 -2.38 -13.65
CA VAL A 61 -21.56 -1.92 -13.14
C VAL A 61 -21.78 -2.55 -11.78
N CYS A 62 -22.04 -1.75 -10.77
CA CYS A 62 -22.23 -2.20 -9.40
C CYS A 62 -23.48 -1.56 -8.77
N PRO A 63 -24.07 -2.19 -7.74
CA PRO A 63 -25.09 -1.59 -6.90
C PRO A 63 -24.60 -0.29 -6.24
N ILE A 64 -25.52 0.64 -6.00
CA ILE A 64 -25.18 1.97 -5.46
C ILE A 64 -24.59 1.87 -4.03
N GLU A 65 -24.98 0.86 -3.27
CA GLU A 65 -24.56 0.62 -1.89
C GLU A 65 -23.06 0.34 -1.78
N VAL A 66 -22.45 -0.27 -2.81
CA VAL A 66 -21.04 -0.65 -2.83
C VAL A 66 -20.15 0.28 -3.67
N VAL A 67 -20.71 1.33 -4.25
CA VAL A 67 -20.01 2.28 -5.15
C VAL A 67 -18.73 2.82 -4.55
N VAL A 68 -18.74 3.22 -3.28
CA VAL A 68 -17.58 3.83 -2.61
C VAL A 68 -16.42 2.84 -2.52
N ILE A 69 -16.73 1.60 -2.13
CA ILE A 69 -15.72 0.53 -2.01
C ILE A 69 -15.19 0.14 -3.39
N VAL A 70 -16.08 -0.03 -4.38
CA VAL A 70 -15.69 -0.36 -5.75
C VAL A 70 -14.81 0.73 -6.33
N ARG A 71 -15.19 2.01 -6.22
CA ARG A 71 -14.37 3.15 -6.67
C ARG A 71 -12.96 3.11 -6.08
N GLN A 72 -12.85 2.89 -4.77
CA GLN A 72 -11.55 2.84 -4.11
C GLN A 72 -10.70 1.68 -4.61
N LYS A 73 -11.26 0.49 -4.78
CA LYS A 73 -10.54 -0.67 -5.33
C LYS A 73 -10.10 -0.44 -6.78
N LEU A 74 -10.90 0.24 -7.59
CA LEU A 74 -10.50 0.63 -8.96
C LEU A 74 -9.33 1.62 -8.95
N LEU A 75 -9.35 2.63 -8.07
CA LEU A 75 -8.29 3.62 -7.92
C LEU A 75 -6.95 2.99 -7.49
N ASP A 76 -7.01 1.98 -6.65
CA ASP A 76 -5.85 1.31 -6.06
C ASP A 76 -5.36 0.09 -6.89
N THR A 77 -5.99 -0.20 -8.05
CA THR A 77 -5.60 -1.35 -8.90
C THR A 77 -4.57 -0.95 -9.95
N PRO A 78 -3.37 -1.58 -9.98
CA PRO A 78 -2.38 -1.35 -11.02
C PRO A 78 -2.86 -1.75 -12.42
N GLY A 79 -2.52 -0.96 -13.42
CA GLY A 79 -2.92 -1.15 -14.82
C GLY A 79 -4.05 -0.23 -15.26
N ILE A 80 -4.62 0.57 -14.36
CA ILE A 80 -5.72 1.50 -14.63
C ILE A 80 -5.18 2.92 -14.73
N GLN A 81 -5.40 3.58 -15.88
CA GLN A 81 -5.01 4.97 -16.12
C GLN A 81 -6.07 5.95 -15.63
N GLN A 82 -7.33 5.68 -15.98
CA GLN A 82 -8.43 6.58 -15.70
C GLN A 82 -9.73 5.80 -15.45
N ILE A 83 -10.55 6.32 -14.56
CA ILE A 83 -11.85 5.79 -14.21
C ILE A 83 -12.86 6.90 -14.47
N LEU A 84 -13.85 6.62 -15.33
CA LEU A 84 -14.95 7.51 -15.64
C LEU A 84 -16.20 6.96 -14.95
N GLU A 85 -16.84 7.75 -14.10
CA GLU A 85 -18.17 7.43 -13.59
C GLU A 85 -19.19 7.93 -14.61
N ALA A 86 -20.14 7.09 -14.93
CA ALA A 86 -21.13 7.40 -15.95
C ALA A 86 -22.55 7.04 -15.51
N ILE A 87 -23.50 7.85 -15.91
CA ILE A 87 -24.92 7.52 -15.93
C ILE A 87 -25.23 7.01 -17.36
N GLN A 88 -25.75 5.78 -17.46
CA GLN A 88 -26.05 5.15 -18.73
C GLN A 88 -27.55 5.23 -19.03
N PHE A 89 -27.85 5.56 -20.30
CA PHE A 89 -29.17 5.45 -20.88
C PHE A 89 -29.11 4.59 -22.13
N ASP A 90 -30.05 3.68 -22.26
CA ASP A 90 -30.18 2.78 -23.42
C ASP A 90 -31.21 3.34 -24.42
N ASN A 91 -31.23 2.79 -25.64
CA ASN A 91 -32.20 3.13 -26.69
C ASN A 91 -32.17 4.59 -27.16
N MET A 92 -30.98 5.18 -27.20
CA MET A 92 -30.75 6.55 -27.69
C MET A 92 -30.55 6.56 -29.19
N TYR A 93 -31.64 6.63 -29.95
CA TYR A 93 -31.65 6.51 -31.42
C TYR A 93 -31.58 7.87 -32.11
N THR A 94 -32.06 8.94 -31.48
CA THR A 94 -32.13 10.28 -32.07
C THR A 94 -31.33 11.31 -31.29
N LEU A 95 -30.98 12.41 -31.93
CA LEU A 95 -30.38 13.57 -31.26
C LEU A 95 -31.33 14.18 -30.22
N ASP A 96 -32.64 14.05 -30.45
CA ASP A 96 -33.67 14.55 -29.52
C ASP A 96 -33.69 13.74 -28.22
N ASP A 97 -33.57 12.42 -28.31
CA ASP A 97 -33.45 11.58 -27.10
C ASP A 97 -32.23 11.97 -26.28
N ILE A 98 -31.09 12.15 -26.97
CA ILE A 98 -29.81 12.48 -26.33
C ILE A 98 -29.86 13.85 -25.63
N LYS A 99 -30.34 14.91 -26.32
CA LYS A 99 -30.35 16.27 -25.75
C LYS A 99 -31.22 16.36 -24.50
N VAL A 100 -32.37 15.67 -24.49
CA VAL A 100 -33.28 15.64 -23.34
C VAL A 100 -32.61 14.96 -22.14
N LYS A 101 -32.00 13.78 -22.34
CA LYS A 101 -31.33 13.04 -21.25
C LYS A 101 -30.13 13.78 -20.69
N VAL A 102 -29.32 14.40 -21.55
CA VAL A 102 -28.17 15.20 -21.09
C VAL A 102 -28.64 16.40 -20.27
N ASN A 103 -29.71 17.07 -20.69
CA ASN A 103 -30.27 18.19 -19.96
C ASN A 103 -30.83 17.75 -18.60
N GLU A 104 -31.58 16.64 -18.55
CA GLU A 104 -32.12 16.09 -17.28
C GLU A 104 -31.01 15.84 -16.24
N VAL A 105 -29.84 15.39 -16.66
CA VAL A 105 -28.72 15.05 -15.77
C VAL A 105 -27.86 16.26 -15.42
N CYS A 106 -27.57 17.13 -16.40
CA CYS A 106 -26.50 18.14 -16.26
C CYS A 106 -27.01 19.59 -16.14
N ALA A 107 -28.32 19.84 -16.19
CA ALA A 107 -28.86 21.21 -16.15
C ALA A 107 -28.40 22.00 -14.91
N SER A 108 -28.37 21.37 -13.74
CA SER A 108 -27.95 22.02 -12.50
C SER A 108 -26.46 22.36 -12.45
N GLU A 109 -25.62 21.66 -13.21
CA GLU A 109 -24.17 21.87 -13.19
C GLU A 109 -23.75 23.13 -13.95
N ILE A 110 -24.56 23.54 -14.97
CA ILE A 110 -24.27 24.67 -15.88
C ILE A 110 -24.95 25.98 -15.47
N GLN A 111 -25.75 25.96 -14.42
CA GLN A 111 -26.45 27.15 -13.95
C GLN A 111 -25.44 28.25 -13.58
N ASP A 112 -25.62 29.45 -14.14
CA ASP A 112 -24.74 30.62 -13.98
C ASP A 112 -23.27 30.37 -14.38
N LYS A 113 -23.01 29.39 -15.28
CA LYS A 113 -21.66 29.08 -15.73
C LYS A 113 -21.54 29.02 -17.24
N THR A 114 -20.33 29.19 -17.73
CA THR A 114 -19.99 28.84 -19.13
C THR A 114 -19.76 27.33 -19.24
N PHE A 115 -20.22 26.74 -20.33
CA PHE A 115 -20.09 25.30 -20.52
C PHE A 115 -19.70 24.90 -21.94
N VAL A 116 -19.33 23.62 -22.10
CA VAL A 116 -19.12 22.98 -23.41
C VAL A 116 -19.53 21.52 -23.37
N ILE A 117 -20.09 21.04 -24.47
CA ILE A 117 -20.34 19.60 -24.67
C ILE A 117 -19.14 19.01 -25.42
N ARG A 118 -18.67 17.86 -24.97
CA ARG A 118 -17.64 17.04 -25.65
C ARG A 118 -18.20 15.65 -25.87
N ALA A 119 -18.47 15.30 -27.11
CA ALA A 119 -19.05 14.03 -27.48
C ALA A 119 -18.05 13.10 -28.16
N LYS A 120 -17.96 11.88 -27.67
CA LYS A 120 -17.26 10.78 -28.33
C LYS A 120 -18.29 9.76 -28.82
N ARG A 121 -18.18 9.34 -30.09
CA ARG A 121 -19.11 8.41 -30.71
C ARG A 121 -18.37 7.18 -31.23
N THR A 122 -18.97 6.01 -30.99
CA THR A 122 -18.52 4.72 -31.52
C THR A 122 -19.74 3.99 -32.10
N GLY A 123 -19.67 3.51 -33.33
CA GLY A 123 -20.78 2.79 -33.99
C GLY A 123 -21.22 3.46 -35.30
N THR A 124 -22.34 3.00 -35.85
CA THR A 124 -22.85 3.30 -37.22
C THR A 124 -24.04 4.29 -37.23
N GLN A 125 -24.16 5.17 -36.23
CA GLN A 125 -25.24 6.17 -36.20
C GLN A 125 -25.09 7.15 -37.38
N GLU A 126 -26.22 7.69 -37.85
CA GLU A 126 -26.27 8.62 -38.97
C GLU A 126 -25.66 10.00 -38.67
N PHE A 127 -25.58 10.40 -37.37
CA PHE A 127 -25.06 11.70 -36.96
C PHE A 127 -23.62 11.63 -36.39
N LYS A 128 -22.88 12.72 -36.58
CA LYS A 128 -21.48 12.85 -36.13
C LYS A 128 -21.41 13.39 -34.68
N SER A 129 -20.25 13.19 -34.01
CA SER A 129 -19.98 13.75 -32.69
C SER A 129 -20.21 15.26 -32.62
N THR A 130 -19.79 16.00 -33.64
CA THR A 130 -19.98 17.46 -33.74
C THR A 130 -21.46 17.84 -33.77
N GLN A 131 -22.33 17.03 -34.42
CA GLN A 131 -23.77 17.27 -34.41
C GLN A 131 -24.37 17.04 -33.03
N ILE A 132 -23.91 16.03 -32.31
CA ILE A 132 -24.31 15.83 -30.88
C ILE A 132 -23.92 17.06 -30.06
N GLU A 133 -22.65 17.51 -30.16
CA GLU A 133 -22.15 18.67 -29.41
C GLU A 133 -22.98 19.94 -29.68
N GLN A 134 -23.28 20.20 -30.97
CA GLN A 134 -24.05 21.36 -31.38
C GLN A 134 -25.52 21.28 -30.94
N THR A 135 -26.18 20.15 -31.20
CA THR A 135 -27.60 19.97 -30.83
C THR A 135 -27.81 19.99 -29.33
N VAL A 136 -27.00 19.25 -28.58
CA VAL A 136 -27.10 19.21 -27.12
C VAL A 136 -26.73 20.57 -26.53
N GLY A 137 -25.63 21.19 -26.98
CA GLY A 137 -25.20 22.49 -26.51
C GLY A 137 -26.22 23.60 -26.79
N GLY A 138 -26.77 23.65 -27.99
CA GLY A 138 -27.84 24.60 -28.36
C GLY A 138 -29.11 24.42 -27.54
N TYR A 139 -29.53 23.15 -27.33
CA TYR A 139 -30.70 22.85 -26.51
C TYR A 139 -30.51 23.26 -25.05
N MET A 140 -29.37 22.91 -24.45
CA MET A 140 -29.07 23.27 -23.05
C MET A 140 -28.95 24.78 -22.85
N LEU A 141 -28.37 25.49 -23.83
CA LEU A 141 -28.31 26.96 -23.82
C LEU A 141 -29.70 27.62 -23.85
N ALA A 142 -30.62 27.03 -24.60
CA ALA A 142 -32.01 27.56 -24.72
C ALA A 142 -32.89 27.23 -23.50
N MET A 143 -32.60 26.12 -22.83
CA MET A 143 -33.48 25.61 -21.73
C MET A 143 -33.02 25.98 -20.32
N ASN A 144 -31.78 26.49 -20.17
CA ASN A 144 -31.22 26.75 -18.85
C ASN A 144 -30.64 28.18 -18.76
N ASP A 145 -30.60 28.69 -17.54
CA ASP A 145 -29.94 29.96 -17.24
C ASP A 145 -28.43 29.72 -17.11
N THR A 146 -27.67 30.10 -18.16
CA THR A 146 -26.23 29.87 -18.27
C THR A 146 -25.51 31.14 -18.75
N LYS A 147 -24.20 31.24 -18.49
CA LYS A 147 -23.38 32.32 -19.07
C LYS A 147 -22.98 32.06 -20.55
N GLY A 148 -23.49 30.99 -21.15
CA GLY A 148 -23.25 30.65 -22.55
C GLY A 148 -22.24 29.54 -22.78
N VAL A 149 -21.97 29.25 -24.05
CA VAL A 149 -21.03 28.21 -24.50
C VAL A 149 -19.63 28.79 -24.67
N SER A 150 -18.64 28.18 -24.05
CA SER A 150 -17.22 28.53 -24.19
C SER A 150 -16.41 27.32 -24.67
N LEU A 151 -15.92 27.37 -25.92
CA LEU A 151 -15.20 26.27 -26.53
C LEU A 151 -13.76 26.12 -26.02
N LYS A 152 -13.14 27.22 -25.56
CA LYS A 152 -11.71 27.22 -25.16
C LYS A 152 -11.53 27.13 -23.65
N ASN A 153 -12.29 27.91 -22.89
CA ASN A 153 -12.17 28.02 -21.43
C ASN A 153 -13.53 27.88 -20.75
N PRO A 154 -14.21 26.73 -20.83
CA PRO A 154 -15.47 26.50 -20.15
C PRO A 154 -15.25 26.32 -18.65
N GLU A 155 -16.18 26.81 -17.83
CA GLU A 155 -16.24 26.49 -16.39
C GLU A 155 -16.70 25.06 -16.17
N VAL A 156 -17.58 24.54 -17.07
CA VAL A 156 -18.10 23.16 -17.01
C VAL A 156 -17.89 22.47 -18.35
N THR A 157 -17.35 21.27 -18.34
CA THR A 157 -17.24 20.40 -19.52
C THR A 157 -18.10 19.16 -19.30
N ILE A 158 -19.19 19.06 -20.06
CA ILE A 158 -20.04 17.87 -20.08
C ILE A 158 -19.48 16.89 -21.11
N ASN A 159 -19.06 15.71 -20.63
CA ASN A 159 -18.50 14.67 -21.51
C ASN A 159 -19.53 13.58 -21.74
N ILE A 160 -19.71 13.22 -23.01
CA ILE A 160 -20.69 12.24 -23.46
C ILE A 160 -19.94 11.17 -24.28
N GLU A 161 -20.16 9.91 -23.97
CA GLU A 161 -19.75 8.78 -24.83
C GLU A 161 -21.01 8.07 -25.35
N LEU A 162 -21.23 8.11 -26.65
CA LEU A 162 -22.31 7.37 -27.31
C LEU A 162 -21.71 6.13 -27.99
N GLU A 163 -22.11 4.95 -27.54
CA GLU A 163 -21.67 3.68 -28.11
C GLU A 163 -22.88 2.90 -28.63
N HIS A 164 -22.96 2.78 -29.94
CA HIS A 164 -24.19 2.32 -30.62
C HIS A 164 -25.41 3.17 -30.19
N HIS A 165 -26.32 2.63 -29.39
CA HIS A 165 -27.51 3.32 -28.89
C HIS A 165 -27.46 3.50 -27.37
N GLN A 166 -26.29 3.37 -26.75
CA GLN A 166 -26.07 3.59 -25.32
C GLN A 166 -25.38 4.93 -25.11
N LEU A 167 -26.03 5.82 -24.38
CA LEU A 167 -25.50 7.12 -23.98
C LEU A 167 -24.89 6.98 -22.58
N ASN A 168 -23.61 7.30 -22.44
CA ASN A 168 -22.92 7.43 -21.17
C ASN A 168 -22.63 8.92 -20.92
N ILE A 169 -23.24 9.50 -19.92
CA ILE A 169 -22.96 10.85 -19.44
C ILE A 169 -21.93 10.74 -18.35
N ILE A 170 -20.73 11.29 -18.54
CA ILE A 170 -19.63 11.20 -17.61
C ILE A 170 -19.77 12.24 -16.51
N THR A 171 -20.05 11.80 -15.30
CA THR A 171 -20.22 12.68 -14.14
C THR A 171 -18.92 13.00 -13.43
N TYR A 172 -18.01 12.01 -13.30
CA TYR A 172 -16.71 12.20 -12.65
C TYR A 172 -15.60 11.50 -13.42
N LYS A 173 -14.39 12.09 -13.34
CA LYS A 173 -13.15 11.53 -13.87
C LYS A 173 -12.12 11.42 -12.78
N HIS A 174 -11.64 10.22 -12.53
CA HIS A 174 -10.59 9.96 -11.56
C HIS A 174 -9.34 9.45 -12.27
N MET A 175 -8.17 9.87 -11.79
CA MET A 175 -6.90 9.27 -12.25
C MET A 175 -6.66 8.00 -11.45
N GLY A 176 -6.46 6.89 -12.15
CA GLY A 176 -6.08 5.63 -11.56
C GLY A 176 -4.60 5.57 -11.17
N MET A 177 -4.19 4.46 -10.60
CA MET A 177 -2.82 4.23 -10.15
C MET A 177 -1.80 4.22 -11.30
N GLY A 178 -2.24 3.90 -12.53
CA GLY A 178 -1.35 3.62 -13.67
C GLY A 178 -0.58 2.31 -13.48
N GLY A 179 0.58 2.20 -14.11
CA GLY A 179 1.44 1.00 -13.98
C GLY A 179 0.93 -0.20 -14.75
N PHE A 180 1.40 -1.40 -14.37
CA PHE A 180 1.05 -2.65 -15.03
C PHE A 180 0.25 -3.57 -14.09
N PRO A 181 -0.63 -4.43 -14.63
CA PRO A 181 -1.40 -5.35 -13.80
C PRO A 181 -0.49 -6.38 -13.11
N ILE A 182 -0.71 -6.58 -11.82
CA ILE A 182 0.05 -7.56 -11.03
C ILE A 182 -0.08 -8.94 -11.63
N GLY A 183 1.04 -9.68 -11.64
CA GLY A 183 1.15 -11.02 -12.22
C GLY A 183 1.73 -11.04 -13.64
N THR A 184 2.00 -9.87 -14.25
CA THR A 184 2.59 -9.80 -15.60
C THR A 184 4.11 -9.77 -15.63
N GLN A 185 4.78 -9.51 -14.49
CA GLN A 185 6.24 -9.34 -14.42
C GLN A 185 6.90 -10.34 -13.43
N GLY A 186 6.25 -11.47 -13.16
CA GLY A 186 6.76 -12.46 -12.22
C GLY A 186 6.61 -12.05 -10.76
N SER A 187 7.50 -12.60 -9.91
CA SER A 187 7.47 -12.42 -8.46
C SER A 187 8.81 -11.91 -7.93
N VAL A 188 8.77 -11.18 -6.83
CA VAL A 188 9.95 -10.71 -6.09
C VAL A 188 9.80 -10.93 -4.61
N LEU A 189 10.94 -10.91 -3.90
CA LEU A 189 11.01 -10.92 -2.44
C LEU A 189 11.48 -9.54 -1.96
N SER A 190 10.62 -8.79 -1.30
CA SER A 190 10.90 -7.43 -0.82
C SER A 190 11.30 -7.45 0.65
N LEU A 191 12.48 -6.91 0.95
CA LEU A 191 12.98 -6.75 2.31
C LEU A 191 12.19 -5.64 2.99
N MET A 192 11.35 -6.01 3.95
CA MET A 192 10.40 -5.12 4.62
C MET A 192 10.83 -4.86 6.06
N SER A 193 11.04 -3.59 6.40
CA SER A 193 11.32 -3.15 7.79
C SER A 193 10.15 -2.40 8.42
N GLY A 194 9.10 -2.10 7.65
CA GLY A 194 7.97 -1.29 8.08
C GLY A 194 8.20 0.23 8.04
N GLY A 195 9.43 0.69 7.83
CA GLY A 195 9.78 2.10 7.66
C GLY A 195 9.37 2.65 6.28
N PHE A 196 9.58 3.97 6.09
CA PHE A 196 9.22 4.68 4.86
C PHE A 196 9.77 4.01 3.60
N ASP A 197 11.07 3.72 3.59
CA ASP A 197 11.80 3.32 2.39
C ASP A 197 11.36 1.94 1.89
N SER A 198 11.34 0.94 2.76
CA SER A 198 10.94 -0.43 2.40
C SER A 198 9.48 -0.51 1.93
N THR A 199 8.61 0.29 2.55
CA THR A 199 7.18 0.36 2.22
C THR A 199 6.95 0.98 0.86
N VAL A 200 7.61 2.10 0.55
CA VAL A 200 7.50 2.78 -0.74
C VAL A 200 8.15 1.94 -1.85
N ALA A 201 9.29 1.29 -1.59
CA ALA A 201 9.92 0.38 -2.55
C ALA A 201 8.98 -0.77 -2.95
N SER A 202 8.32 -1.39 -1.96
CA SER A 202 7.33 -2.46 -2.20
C SER A 202 6.13 -1.96 -3.03
N TYR A 203 5.61 -0.77 -2.71
CA TYR A 203 4.52 -0.15 -3.48
C TYR A 203 4.90 0.10 -4.94
N LEU A 204 6.07 0.70 -5.18
CA LEU A 204 6.55 0.96 -6.55
C LEU A 204 6.72 -0.33 -7.34
N THR A 205 7.13 -1.40 -6.69
CA THR A 205 7.25 -2.73 -7.27
C THR A 205 5.88 -3.29 -7.68
N MET A 206 4.88 -3.22 -6.79
CA MET A 206 3.50 -3.61 -7.10
C MET A 206 2.92 -2.80 -8.26
N LYS A 207 3.18 -1.48 -8.29
CA LYS A 207 2.75 -0.60 -9.37
C LYS A 207 3.34 -0.99 -10.72
N ARG A 208 4.52 -1.63 -10.76
CA ARG A 208 5.13 -2.17 -11.98
C ARG A 208 4.59 -3.54 -12.40
N GLY A 209 3.57 -4.06 -11.71
CA GLY A 209 2.89 -5.31 -12.05
C GLY A 209 3.58 -6.57 -11.53
N ILE A 210 4.46 -6.43 -10.54
CA ILE A 210 5.23 -7.51 -9.97
C ILE A 210 4.51 -8.04 -8.73
N LYS A 211 4.35 -9.35 -8.63
CA LYS A 211 3.84 -10.01 -7.43
C LYS A 211 4.89 -9.92 -6.33
N THR A 212 4.60 -9.20 -5.25
CA THR A 212 5.56 -8.84 -4.21
C THR A 212 5.31 -9.66 -2.95
N HIS A 213 6.21 -10.58 -2.62
CA HIS A 213 6.30 -11.25 -1.33
C HIS A 213 7.16 -10.42 -0.39
N PHE A 214 6.97 -10.56 0.93
CA PHE A 214 7.67 -9.78 1.93
C PHE A 214 8.57 -10.67 2.77
N ILE A 215 9.81 -10.23 3.02
CA ILE A 215 10.73 -10.87 3.97
C ILE A 215 11.12 -9.86 5.04
N PHE A 216 11.04 -10.29 6.28
CA PHE A 216 11.32 -9.50 7.46
C PHE A 216 12.38 -10.17 8.32
N PHE A 217 13.41 -9.43 8.70
CA PHE A 217 14.45 -9.85 9.62
C PHE A 217 14.12 -9.32 11.00
N ASN A 218 13.73 -10.21 11.90
CA ASN A 218 13.28 -9.82 13.22
C ASN A 218 14.49 -9.54 14.13
N LEU A 219 14.71 -8.24 14.40
CA LEU A 219 15.74 -7.71 15.29
C LEU A 219 15.13 -7.07 16.55
N GLY A 220 13.83 -6.84 16.55
CA GLY A 220 13.11 -6.05 17.57
C GLY A 220 12.05 -6.82 18.32
N GLY A 221 12.01 -8.15 18.17
CA GLY A 221 11.03 -8.99 18.86
C GLY A 221 9.63 -8.92 18.25
N VAL A 222 8.66 -9.51 18.96
CA VAL A 222 7.29 -9.74 18.47
C VAL A 222 6.55 -8.47 18.09
N ALA A 223 6.69 -7.40 18.88
CA ALA A 223 5.98 -6.15 18.59
C ALA A 223 6.42 -5.49 17.26
N HIS A 224 7.72 -5.58 16.94
CA HIS A 224 8.22 -5.11 15.65
C HIS A 224 7.66 -5.96 14.50
N GLU A 225 7.67 -7.28 14.65
CA GLU A 225 7.12 -8.20 13.64
C GLU A 225 5.64 -7.92 13.36
N ILE A 226 4.82 -7.74 14.39
CA ILE A 226 3.40 -7.42 14.23
C ILE A 226 3.21 -6.11 13.48
N GLY A 227 3.96 -5.06 13.85
CA GLY A 227 3.90 -3.78 13.14
C GLY A 227 4.24 -3.91 11.65
N VAL A 228 5.27 -4.69 11.31
CA VAL A 228 5.67 -4.93 9.91
C VAL A 228 4.63 -5.78 9.18
N LYS A 229 4.05 -6.80 9.83
CA LYS A 229 2.93 -7.58 9.30
C LYS A 229 1.73 -6.69 8.94
N GLN A 230 1.37 -5.73 9.81
CA GLN A 230 0.28 -4.79 9.54
C GLN A 230 0.54 -3.92 8.30
N VAL A 231 1.77 -3.44 8.12
CA VAL A 231 2.14 -2.67 6.92
C VAL A 231 2.08 -3.54 5.68
N ALA A 232 2.60 -4.77 5.75
CA ALA A 232 2.55 -5.71 4.64
C ALA A 232 1.10 -6.05 4.24
N TYR A 233 0.24 -6.33 5.22
CA TYR A 233 -1.19 -6.55 5.01
C TYR A 233 -1.88 -5.33 4.40
N TYR A 234 -1.61 -4.12 4.92
CA TYR A 234 -2.17 -2.88 4.39
C TYR A 234 -1.81 -2.67 2.91
N LEU A 235 -0.53 -2.82 2.55
CA LEU A 235 -0.07 -2.69 1.16
C LEU A 235 -0.72 -3.73 0.26
N TRP A 236 -0.73 -4.98 0.69
CA TRP A 236 -1.33 -6.08 -0.06
C TRP A 236 -2.84 -5.88 -0.23
N ASN A 237 -3.59 -5.59 0.82
CA ASN A 237 -5.04 -5.41 0.76
C ASN A 237 -5.43 -4.22 -0.12
N LYS A 238 -4.63 -3.15 -0.11
CA LYS A 238 -4.89 -1.96 -0.90
C LYS A 238 -4.51 -2.13 -2.37
N PHE A 239 -3.32 -2.63 -2.66
CA PHE A 239 -2.75 -2.61 -4.01
C PHE A 239 -2.54 -4.00 -4.63
N GLY A 240 -2.43 -5.04 -3.83
CA GLY A 240 -1.97 -6.37 -4.22
C GLY A 240 -2.98 -7.51 -4.05
N SER A 241 -4.19 -7.24 -3.58
CA SER A 241 -5.17 -8.26 -3.16
C SER A 241 -5.70 -9.17 -4.27
N SER A 242 -5.32 -8.93 -5.54
CA SER A 242 -5.58 -9.83 -6.65
C SER A 242 -4.76 -11.13 -6.63
N HIS A 243 -3.69 -11.20 -5.82
CA HIS A 243 -2.78 -12.34 -5.75
C HIS A 243 -2.46 -12.70 -4.30
N ARG A 244 -2.38 -13.99 -4.00
CA ARG A 244 -1.83 -14.44 -2.71
C ARG A 244 -0.33 -14.22 -2.69
N VAL A 245 0.18 -13.68 -1.58
CA VAL A 245 1.60 -13.45 -1.33
C VAL A 245 1.94 -13.89 0.08
N SER A 246 3.21 -14.21 0.32
CA SER A 246 3.71 -14.65 1.61
C SER A 246 4.43 -13.51 2.33
N PHE A 247 4.32 -13.50 3.65
CA PHE A 247 5.17 -12.80 4.58
C PHE A 247 6.09 -13.82 5.25
N ILE A 248 7.39 -13.59 5.17
CA ILE A 248 8.41 -14.48 5.72
C ILE A 248 9.13 -13.75 6.85
N SER A 249 9.06 -14.29 8.06
CA SER A 249 9.78 -13.78 9.22
C SER A 249 10.99 -14.66 9.52
N ILE A 250 12.18 -14.06 9.64
CA ILE A 250 13.43 -14.74 10.00
C ILE A 250 13.91 -14.17 11.34
N PRO A 251 14.10 -14.98 12.40
CA PRO A 251 14.71 -14.54 13.65
C PRO A 251 16.19 -14.24 13.41
N PHE A 252 16.64 -13.02 13.74
CA PHE A 252 17.99 -12.58 13.40
C PHE A 252 18.84 -12.20 14.61
N ASP A 253 18.34 -12.44 15.84
CA ASP A 253 19.02 -12.12 17.08
C ASP A 253 20.39 -12.82 17.21
N ASP A 254 20.44 -14.13 16.92
CA ASP A 254 21.67 -14.92 16.97
C ASP A 254 22.67 -14.44 15.92
N VAL A 255 22.20 -14.05 14.72
CA VAL A 255 23.02 -13.51 13.64
C VAL A 255 23.65 -12.18 14.05
N VAL A 256 22.89 -11.30 14.68
CA VAL A 256 23.39 -10.01 15.20
C VAL A 256 24.39 -10.24 16.33
N THR A 257 24.10 -11.16 17.23
CA THR A 257 25.01 -11.53 18.30
C THR A 257 26.35 -12.00 17.76
N GLU A 258 26.36 -12.80 16.72
CA GLU A 258 27.59 -13.27 16.08
C GLU A 258 28.32 -12.13 15.34
N ILE A 259 27.61 -11.19 14.70
CA ILE A 259 28.23 -9.99 14.12
C ILE A 259 29.01 -9.21 15.20
N PHE A 260 28.42 -9.01 16.38
CA PHE A 260 29.10 -8.31 17.49
C PHE A 260 30.35 -9.03 17.99
N LYS A 261 30.40 -10.36 17.89
CA LYS A 261 31.56 -11.14 18.32
C LYS A 261 32.71 -11.20 17.27
N SER A 262 32.33 -11.31 16.00
CA SER A 262 33.27 -11.70 14.96
C SER A 262 33.67 -10.60 13.97
N VAL A 263 32.87 -9.49 13.90
CA VAL A 263 33.04 -8.43 12.92
C VAL A 263 33.46 -7.12 13.60
N SER A 264 34.44 -6.43 13.01
CA SER A 264 34.89 -5.13 13.52
C SER A 264 33.77 -4.08 13.41
N GLU A 265 33.65 -3.20 14.41
CA GLU A 265 32.58 -2.21 14.56
C GLU A 265 32.25 -1.42 13.29
N PRO A 266 33.25 -0.85 12.54
CA PRO A 266 32.94 -0.06 11.34
C PRO A 266 32.28 -0.86 10.22
N TYR A 267 32.45 -2.18 10.17
CA TYR A 267 31.94 -3.05 9.12
C TYR A 267 30.62 -3.78 9.49
N MET A 268 30.17 -3.70 10.74
CA MET A 268 28.98 -4.43 11.22
C MET A 268 27.72 -4.11 10.40
N GLY A 269 27.47 -2.84 10.08
CA GLY A 269 26.29 -2.45 9.29
C GLY A 269 26.32 -2.97 7.84
N VAL A 270 27.49 -3.02 7.21
CA VAL A 270 27.65 -3.61 5.87
C VAL A 270 27.50 -5.12 5.95
N MET A 271 28.10 -5.75 6.96
CA MET A 271 27.98 -7.21 7.17
C MET A 271 26.54 -7.64 7.41
N LEU A 272 25.79 -6.93 8.26
CA LEU A 272 24.38 -7.20 8.49
C LEU A 272 23.58 -7.25 7.18
N LYS A 273 23.75 -6.24 6.32
CA LYS A 273 23.07 -6.17 5.03
C LYS A 273 23.49 -7.27 4.07
N ARG A 274 24.76 -7.63 4.06
CA ARG A 274 25.27 -8.82 3.33
C ARG A 274 24.56 -10.10 3.78
N LEU A 275 24.43 -10.31 5.08
CA LEU A 275 23.77 -11.49 5.65
C LEU A 275 22.26 -11.49 5.37
N MET A 276 21.61 -10.34 5.42
CA MET A 276 20.20 -10.21 5.02
C MET A 276 19.98 -10.58 3.53
N LEU A 277 20.85 -10.10 2.62
CA LEU A 277 20.74 -10.50 1.20
C LEU A 277 21.02 -11.99 1.00
N LYS A 278 22.03 -12.54 1.70
CA LYS A 278 22.37 -13.97 1.60
C LYS A 278 21.23 -14.87 2.14
N ALA A 279 20.61 -14.49 3.23
CA ALA A 279 19.41 -15.17 3.73
C ALA A 279 18.21 -15.03 2.78
N SER A 280 18.02 -13.82 2.23
CA SER A 280 16.97 -13.57 1.24
C SER A 280 17.16 -14.41 -0.04
N GLU A 281 18.39 -14.61 -0.52
CA GLU A 281 18.69 -15.47 -1.65
C GLU A 281 18.26 -16.92 -1.39
N LYS A 282 18.59 -17.48 -0.21
CA LYS A 282 18.17 -18.85 0.16
C LYS A 282 16.65 -19.01 0.19
N VAL A 283 15.94 -18.03 0.73
CA VAL A 283 14.48 -18.02 0.72
C VAL A 283 13.93 -17.86 -0.70
N ALA A 284 14.49 -16.93 -1.49
CA ALA A 284 14.09 -16.71 -2.86
C ALA A 284 14.29 -17.95 -3.74
N ASP A 285 15.39 -18.69 -3.55
CA ASP A 285 15.65 -19.97 -4.23
C ASP A 285 14.56 -21.01 -3.91
N SER A 286 14.18 -21.13 -2.63
CA SER A 286 13.13 -22.07 -2.23
C SER A 286 11.76 -21.71 -2.80
N MET A 287 11.53 -20.44 -3.14
CA MET A 287 10.28 -19.93 -3.73
C MET A 287 10.33 -19.82 -5.26
N GLY A 288 11.46 -20.10 -5.90
CA GLY A 288 11.67 -19.90 -7.35
C GLY A 288 11.60 -18.42 -7.75
N ILE A 289 12.12 -17.52 -6.91
CA ILE A 289 12.13 -16.07 -7.14
C ILE A 289 13.54 -15.63 -7.58
N ASP A 290 13.62 -14.81 -8.63
CA ASP A 290 14.89 -14.38 -9.24
C ASP A 290 15.37 -13.00 -8.78
N ALA A 291 14.51 -12.20 -8.13
CA ALA A 291 14.83 -10.83 -7.77
C ALA A 291 14.45 -10.47 -6.33
N LEU A 292 15.28 -9.62 -5.73
CA LEU A 292 15.12 -9.05 -4.39
C LEU A 292 14.83 -7.56 -4.52
N ILE A 293 14.05 -7.01 -3.59
CA ILE A 293 13.78 -5.57 -3.50
C ILE A 293 14.30 -5.04 -2.18
N THR A 294 15.05 -3.94 -2.23
CA THR A 294 15.45 -3.18 -1.04
C THR A 294 15.00 -1.73 -1.14
N GLY A 295 14.77 -1.11 0.02
CA GLY A 295 14.39 0.32 0.13
C GLY A 295 15.59 1.26 0.21
N GLU A 296 16.77 0.89 -0.28
CA GLU A 296 17.97 1.68 -0.17
C GLU A 296 17.98 2.87 -1.15
N SER A 297 18.38 4.05 -0.65
CA SER A 297 18.66 5.25 -1.44
C SER A 297 20.12 5.64 -1.29
N VAL A 298 20.78 5.97 -2.41
CA VAL A 298 22.21 6.30 -2.43
C VAL A 298 22.51 7.49 -1.52
N ALA A 299 23.55 7.36 -0.68
CA ALA A 299 24.03 8.37 0.26
C ALA A 299 23.07 8.74 1.42
N GLN A 300 21.96 8.03 1.61
CA GLN A 300 21.03 8.34 2.72
C GLN A 300 21.64 8.02 4.09
N VAL A 301 22.35 6.90 4.21
CA VAL A 301 23.13 6.52 5.40
C VAL A 301 24.47 5.90 5.00
N SER A 302 25.38 5.75 5.95
CA SER A 302 26.74 5.27 5.73
C SER A 302 26.86 3.92 4.97
N SER A 303 25.93 2.98 5.23
CA SER A 303 25.89 1.69 4.52
C SER A 303 25.37 1.81 3.07
N GLN A 304 24.80 2.95 2.67
CA GLN A 304 24.18 3.19 1.36
C GLN A 304 25.06 4.04 0.43
N THR A 305 26.35 4.19 0.71
CA THR A 305 27.30 4.71 -0.29
C THR A 305 27.43 3.72 -1.45
N LEU A 306 27.76 4.20 -2.65
CA LEU A 306 27.94 3.32 -3.82
C LEU A 306 28.95 2.21 -3.55
N ARG A 307 30.04 2.53 -2.84
CA ARG A 307 31.07 1.55 -2.48
C ARG A 307 30.50 0.45 -1.57
N ASN A 308 29.77 0.83 -0.53
CA ASN A 308 29.19 -0.11 0.41
C ASN A 308 28.06 -0.93 -0.22
N LEU A 309 27.22 -0.33 -1.08
CA LEU A 309 26.21 -1.06 -1.83
C LEU A 309 26.85 -2.10 -2.76
N ALA A 310 27.98 -1.77 -3.43
CA ALA A 310 28.71 -2.71 -4.24
C ALA A 310 29.30 -3.88 -3.40
N LEU A 311 29.75 -3.61 -2.16
CA LEU A 311 30.20 -4.67 -1.25
C LEU A 311 29.03 -5.56 -0.80
N ILE A 312 27.86 -4.96 -0.57
CA ILE A 312 26.66 -5.67 -0.14
C ILE A 312 26.16 -6.61 -1.25
N ASP A 313 26.17 -6.17 -2.50
CA ASP A 313 25.66 -6.95 -3.63
C ASP A 313 26.51 -8.18 -4.00
N GLN A 314 27.78 -8.22 -3.60
CA GLN A 314 28.69 -9.34 -3.91
C GLN A 314 28.28 -10.70 -3.34
N VAL A 315 27.35 -10.74 -2.39
CA VAL A 315 26.98 -11.99 -1.70
C VAL A 315 25.84 -12.74 -2.37
N THR A 316 25.24 -12.17 -3.40
CA THR A 316 24.08 -12.77 -4.10
C THR A 316 24.23 -12.66 -5.62
N ASN A 317 23.74 -13.69 -6.32
CA ASN A 317 23.56 -13.66 -7.78
C ASN A 317 22.14 -13.23 -8.19
N LYS A 318 21.25 -13.00 -7.23
CA LYS A 318 19.89 -12.50 -7.51
C LYS A 318 19.95 -11.05 -8.00
N LEU A 319 19.01 -10.69 -8.86
CA LEU A 319 18.83 -9.30 -9.25
C LEU A 319 18.34 -8.49 -8.04
N VAL A 320 19.16 -7.56 -7.54
CA VAL A 320 18.78 -6.66 -6.45
C VAL A 320 18.27 -5.34 -7.04
N LEU A 321 16.97 -5.12 -6.96
CA LEU A 321 16.32 -3.89 -7.42
C LEU A 321 16.19 -2.89 -6.27
N ARG A 322 16.56 -1.64 -6.55
CA ARG A 322 16.47 -0.51 -5.61
C ARG A 322 15.60 0.61 -6.19
N PRO A 323 14.28 0.51 -6.08
CA PRO A 323 13.38 1.49 -6.70
C PRO A 323 13.61 2.94 -6.25
N LEU A 324 14.22 3.11 -5.07
CA LEU A 324 14.45 4.42 -4.43
C LEU A 324 15.85 4.96 -4.62
N SER A 325 16.74 4.28 -5.33
CA SER A 325 18.18 4.57 -5.34
C SER A 325 18.55 6.03 -5.62
N MET A 326 17.77 6.74 -6.42
CA MET A 326 17.98 8.15 -6.81
C MET A 326 16.92 9.10 -6.25
N MET A 327 16.09 8.66 -5.32
CA MET A 327 15.03 9.49 -4.72
C MET A 327 15.53 10.18 -3.45
N SER A 328 15.11 11.42 -3.26
CA SER A 328 15.34 12.13 -2.01
C SER A 328 14.40 11.64 -0.89
N LYS A 329 14.79 11.84 0.37
CA LYS A 329 13.94 11.45 1.50
C LYS A 329 12.57 12.16 1.50
N PRO A 330 12.47 13.47 1.19
CA PRO A 330 11.17 14.13 1.03
C PRO A 330 10.27 13.47 -0.04
N ASP A 331 10.82 13.12 -1.21
CA ASP A 331 10.02 12.46 -2.28
C ASP A 331 9.47 11.11 -1.82
N ILE A 332 10.28 10.35 -1.07
CA ILE A 332 9.85 9.06 -0.50
C ILE A 332 8.71 9.27 0.51
N ILE A 333 8.84 10.27 1.40
CA ILE A 333 7.83 10.62 2.39
C ILE A 333 6.54 11.08 1.70
N ASP A 334 6.63 11.86 0.63
CA ASP A 334 5.46 12.30 -0.16
C ASP A 334 4.71 11.12 -0.77
N ILE A 335 5.42 10.11 -1.28
CA ILE A 335 4.79 8.89 -1.77
C ILE A 335 4.13 8.15 -0.61
N ALA A 336 4.82 7.98 0.52
CA ALA A 336 4.26 7.30 1.69
C ALA A 336 2.98 7.99 2.19
N TYR A 337 2.93 9.33 2.14
CA TYR A 337 1.72 10.09 2.44
C TYR A 337 0.58 9.77 1.47
N LYS A 338 0.85 9.82 0.16
CA LYS A 338 -0.14 9.55 -0.90
C LYS A 338 -0.72 8.14 -0.83
N ILE A 339 0.11 7.16 -0.51
CA ILE A 339 -0.35 5.76 -0.40
C ILE A 339 -0.94 5.42 0.98
N GLY A 340 -0.85 6.34 1.96
CA GLY A 340 -1.45 6.20 3.30
C GLY A 340 -0.61 5.39 4.29
N THR A 341 0.70 5.16 4.01
CA THR A 341 1.58 4.36 4.87
C THR A 341 2.39 5.17 5.87
N ARG A 342 2.36 6.51 5.78
CA ARG A 342 3.09 7.40 6.67
C ARG A 342 2.88 7.07 8.16
N ARG A 343 1.62 6.85 8.55
CA ARG A 343 1.24 6.54 9.95
C ARG A 343 1.92 5.29 10.51
N PHE A 344 2.18 4.29 9.65
CA PHE A 344 2.88 3.07 10.06
C PHE A 344 4.38 3.34 10.21
N ALA A 345 4.98 4.03 9.23
CA ALA A 345 6.40 4.33 9.21
C ALA A 345 6.83 5.23 10.38
N GLU A 346 6.01 6.22 10.76
CA GLU A 346 6.27 7.10 11.92
C GLU A 346 6.17 6.35 13.27
N ALA A 347 5.44 5.23 13.31
CA ALA A 347 5.32 4.41 14.51
C ALA A 347 6.41 3.32 14.61
N MET A 348 7.20 3.12 13.54
CA MET A 348 8.17 2.05 13.44
C MET A 348 9.57 2.51 13.89
N PRO A 349 10.23 1.84 14.84
CA PRO A 349 11.59 2.16 15.24
C PRO A 349 12.60 1.68 14.20
N GLU A 350 13.70 2.42 14.05
CA GLU A 350 14.81 2.03 13.20
C GLU A 350 15.82 1.18 13.99
N TYR A 351 15.85 -0.12 13.73
CA TYR A 351 16.78 -1.06 14.39
C TYR A 351 18.15 -1.17 13.69
N CYS A 352 18.19 -0.99 12.36
CA CYS A 352 19.41 -1.18 11.59
C CYS A 352 20.51 -0.10 11.83
N GLY A 353 20.14 1.08 12.30
CA GLY A 353 21.06 2.19 12.54
C GLY A 353 21.88 2.07 13.84
N VAL A 354 21.49 1.14 14.73
CA VAL A 354 22.06 1.03 16.09
C VAL A 354 23.29 0.12 16.15
N ILE A 355 23.56 -0.68 15.11
CA ILE A 355 24.59 -1.73 15.11
C ILE A 355 26.03 -1.19 15.10
N SER A 356 26.28 0.01 14.54
CA SER A 356 27.62 0.58 14.46
C SER A 356 27.64 2.04 14.92
N LYS A 357 28.58 2.39 15.81
CA LYS A 357 28.77 3.78 16.29
C LYS A 357 29.60 4.63 15.30
N ASN A 358 30.59 4.01 14.62
CA ASN A 358 31.49 4.68 13.67
C ASN A 358 31.51 3.91 12.34
N PRO A 359 30.40 3.89 11.57
CA PRO A 359 30.31 3.04 10.39
C PRO A 359 31.23 3.51 9.26
N VAL A 360 31.85 2.56 8.56
CA VAL A 360 32.64 2.83 7.37
C VAL A 360 31.75 3.37 6.24
N THR A 361 32.20 4.45 5.59
CA THR A 361 31.51 5.03 4.43
C THR A 361 32.14 4.62 3.10
N HIS A 362 33.39 4.12 3.13
CA HIS A 362 34.13 3.66 1.97
C HIS A 362 34.82 2.33 2.30
N GLY A 363 34.06 1.24 2.36
CA GLY A 363 34.57 -0.07 2.73
C GLY A 363 35.58 -0.64 1.72
N SER A 364 36.59 -1.38 2.22
CA SER A 364 37.53 -2.11 1.39
C SER A 364 36.97 -3.52 1.11
N TYR A 365 37.15 -4.01 -0.13
CA TYR A 365 36.77 -5.37 -0.51
C TYR A 365 37.59 -6.40 0.28
N GLU A 366 38.92 -6.20 0.34
CA GLU A 366 39.82 -7.12 1.03
C GLU A 366 39.50 -7.25 2.50
N ARG A 367 39.22 -6.10 3.14
CA ARG A 367 38.87 -6.09 4.55
C ARG A 367 37.49 -6.70 4.79
N MET A 368 36.49 -6.40 3.94
CA MET A 368 35.16 -7.02 4.06
C MET A 368 35.21 -8.54 3.95
N GLU A 369 35.99 -9.06 3.00
CA GLU A 369 36.16 -10.50 2.85
C GLU A 369 36.93 -11.12 4.03
N LYS A 370 37.86 -10.37 4.63
CA LYS A 370 38.53 -10.79 5.87
C LYS A 370 37.57 -10.90 7.03
N GLU A 371 36.76 -9.86 7.24
CA GLU A 371 35.71 -9.84 8.28
C GLU A 371 34.72 -11.00 8.06
N ALA A 372 34.29 -11.24 6.81
CA ALA A 372 33.35 -12.30 6.45
C ALA A 372 33.88 -13.72 6.76
N LYS A 373 35.21 -13.93 6.76
CA LYS A 373 35.81 -15.24 7.09
C LYS A 373 35.70 -15.60 8.57
N TYR A 374 35.57 -14.63 9.46
CA TYR A 374 35.46 -14.89 10.89
C TYR A 374 34.02 -15.13 11.34
N PHE A 375 33.03 -14.83 10.50
CA PHE A 375 31.60 -15.04 10.79
C PHE A 375 31.23 -16.52 10.64
N ASP A 376 30.54 -17.07 11.61
CA ASP A 376 30.03 -18.45 11.55
C ASP A 376 28.70 -18.48 10.75
N TYR A 377 28.78 -18.87 9.50
CA TYR A 377 27.62 -18.96 8.59
C TYR A 377 26.61 -20.05 8.97
N SER A 378 26.96 -21.01 9.83
CA SER A 378 25.99 -22.00 10.32
C SER A 378 24.86 -21.36 11.10
N ILE A 379 25.14 -20.25 11.78
CA ILE A 379 24.14 -19.43 12.52
C ILE A 379 23.12 -18.81 11.54
N LEU A 380 23.59 -18.32 10.39
CA LEU A 380 22.71 -17.81 9.33
C LEU A 380 21.82 -18.93 8.76
N ASP A 381 22.39 -20.10 8.54
CA ASP A 381 21.66 -21.25 8.01
C ASP A 381 20.57 -21.72 8.99
N GLU A 382 20.85 -21.73 10.28
CA GLU A 382 19.88 -22.06 11.31
C GLU A 382 18.79 -20.97 11.42
N ALA A 383 19.14 -19.70 11.29
CA ALA A 383 18.14 -18.61 11.25
C ALA A 383 17.17 -18.76 10.06
N VAL A 384 17.69 -19.09 8.88
CA VAL A 384 16.87 -19.36 7.69
C VAL A 384 15.97 -20.59 7.88
N LYS A 385 16.47 -21.67 8.48
CA LYS A 385 15.65 -22.85 8.79
C LYS A 385 14.52 -22.57 9.75
N LYS A 386 14.71 -21.62 10.68
CA LYS A 386 13.69 -21.18 11.64
C LYS A 386 12.72 -20.16 11.04
N SER A 387 12.80 -19.85 9.74
CA SER A 387 11.89 -18.90 9.09
C SER A 387 10.43 -19.36 9.15
N VAL A 388 9.53 -18.42 9.42
CA VAL A 388 8.09 -18.65 9.47
C VAL A 388 7.44 -18.02 8.26
N PHE A 389 6.68 -18.82 7.50
CA PHE A 389 5.92 -18.38 6.33
C PHE A 389 4.45 -18.25 6.68
N VAL A 390 3.88 -17.07 6.43
CA VAL A 390 2.45 -16.80 6.62
C VAL A 390 1.89 -16.19 5.34
N ASN A 391 0.69 -16.59 4.93
CA ASN A 391 0.00 -15.90 3.84
C ASN A 391 -0.46 -14.52 4.33
N VAL A 392 -0.23 -13.48 3.54
CA VAL A 392 -0.57 -12.11 3.95
C VAL A 392 -2.07 -11.92 4.15
N ASP A 393 -2.91 -12.65 3.41
CA ASP A 393 -4.37 -12.63 3.58
C ASP A 393 -4.86 -13.28 4.89
N GLU A 394 -4.01 -14.04 5.58
CA GLU A 394 -4.29 -14.68 6.86
C GLU A 394 -3.85 -13.84 8.05
N ILE A 395 -3.00 -12.83 7.84
CA ILE A 395 -2.48 -11.95 8.92
C ILE A 395 -3.60 -11.22 9.68
N ASP A 396 -4.70 -10.88 9.02
CA ASP A 396 -5.84 -10.18 9.65
C ASP A 396 -6.57 -11.11 10.65
N GLN A 397 -6.59 -12.41 10.39
CA GLN A 397 -7.13 -13.43 11.30
C GLN A 397 -6.21 -13.61 12.51
N ASP A 398 -4.88 -13.68 12.30
CA ASP A 398 -3.91 -13.71 13.39
C ASP A 398 -4.04 -12.49 14.30
N ILE A 399 -4.29 -11.30 13.73
CA ILE A 399 -4.48 -10.04 14.48
C ILE A 399 -5.84 -10.01 15.20
N SER A 400 -6.87 -10.64 14.67
CA SER A 400 -8.22 -10.69 15.25
C SER A 400 -8.39 -11.82 16.28
N GLU A 401 -7.67 -12.93 16.14
CA GLU A 401 -7.57 -14.03 17.12
C GLU A 401 -6.69 -13.69 18.30
N ILE A 402 -5.85 -12.66 18.15
CA ILE A 402 -5.13 -12.04 19.24
C ILE A 402 -6.19 -11.43 20.19
N GLY A 403 -6.60 -12.18 21.20
CA GLY A 403 -7.70 -11.88 22.10
C GLY A 403 -7.69 -10.43 22.58
N GLN A 404 -8.79 -9.75 22.44
CA GLN A 404 -8.91 -8.33 22.76
C GLN A 404 -8.46 -8.08 24.20
N MET A 405 -7.39 -7.26 24.35
CA MET A 405 -7.03 -6.75 25.67
C MET A 405 -8.15 -5.84 26.16
N GLU A 406 -8.42 -5.90 27.46
CA GLU A 406 -9.40 -5.02 28.09
C GLU A 406 -8.96 -3.55 27.92
N ILE A 407 -9.84 -2.75 27.31
CA ILE A 407 -9.61 -1.33 27.07
C ILE A 407 -10.28 -0.54 28.20
N VAL A 408 -9.50 0.29 28.87
CA VAL A 408 -9.92 1.19 29.93
C VAL A 408 -9.89 2.61 29.39
N SER A 409 -11.02 3.32 29.43
CA SER A 409 -11.12 4.75 29.03
C SER A 409 -11.26 5.68 30.23
N ASP A 410 -11.69 5.15 31.39
CA ASP A 410 -11.86 5.90 32.63
C ASP A 410 -10.80 5.49 33.68
N LEU A 411 -10.13 6.48 34.25
CA LEU A 411 -9.08 6.32 35.25
C LEU A 411 -9.62 6.57 36.70
N SER A 412 -10.89 6.30 36.95
CA SER A 412 -11.52 6.51 38.27
C SER A 412 -11.07 5.54 39.38
N SER A 413 -10.38 4.47 38.98
CA SER A 413 -9.83 3.50 39.95
C SER A 413 -8.43 3.92 40.42
N GLU A 414 -8.21 3.99 41.74
CA GLU A 414 -6.92 4.34 42.37
C GLU A 414 -5.82 3.29 42.18
N ASP A 415 -6.17 2.08 41.77
CA ASP A 415 -5.23 0.96 41.56
C ASP A 415 -4.54 0.94 40.22
N TYR A 416 -4.80 1.91 39.32
CA TYR A 416 -4.22 1.95 38.03
C TYR A 416 -2.92 2.74 37.98
N THR A 417 -1.91 2.19 37.27
CA THR A 417 -0.68 2.88 36.91
C THR A 417 -0.58 2.88 35.38
N VAL A 418 -0.54 4.06 34.76
CA VAL A 418 -0.38 4.18 33.30
C VAL A 418 1.08 4.03 32.92
N ILE A 419 1.38 3.15 31.97
CA ILE A 419 2.71 3.05 31.36
C ILE A 419 2.64 3.68 29.96
N ASP A 420 3.24 4.84 29.82
CA ASP A 420 3.38 5.50 28.53
C ASP A 420 4.53 4.87 27.75
N ILE A 421 4.17 4.08 26.73
CA ILE A 421 5.14 3.33 25.92
C ILE A 421 5.65 4.07 24.68
N ARG A 422 5.26 5.31 24.47
CA ARG A 422 5.72 6.13 23.34
C ARG A 422 7.21 6.43 23.43
N GLN A 423 7.83 6.75 22.31
CA GLN A 423 9.22 7.22 22.25
C GLN A 423 9.38 8.71 22.59
N SER A 424 8.30 9.50 22.56
CA SER A 424 8.34 10.94 22.84
C SER A 424 9.01 11.24 24.20
N ALA A 425 9.71 12.36 24.29
CA ALA A 425 10.31 12.80 25.57
C ALA A 425 9.25 13.12 26.63
N ASP A 426 8.05 13.56 26.18
CA ASP A 426 6.95 13.94 27.04
C ASP A 426 6.12 12.71 27.44
N CYS A 427 5.79 12.62 28.73
CA CYS A 427 4.88 11.64 29.28
C CYS A 427 3.43 12.13 29.17
N ILE A 428 2.48 11.22 28.95
CA ILE A 428 1.05 11.60 29.01
C ILE A 428 0.71 12.08 30.43
N LYS A 429 -0.09 13.13 30.52
CA LYS A 429 -0.63 13.63 31.78
C LYS A 429 -1.97 12.95 32.07
N THR A 430 -2.07 12.25 33.17
CA THR A 430 -3.28 11.55 33.61
C THR A 430 -3.59 11.89 35.06
N SER A 431 -4.77 11.48 35.54
CA SER A 431 -5.18 11.61 36.94
C SER A 431 -4.53 10.57 37.88
N VAL A 432 -3.88 9.54 37.34
CA VAL A 432 -3.23 8.46 38.08
C VAL A 432 -1.71 8.48 37.88
N GLU A 433 -1.00 7.68 38.65
CA GLU A 433 0.45 7.51 38.51
C GLU A 433 0.79 7.12 37.06
N THR A 434 1.77 7.80 36.47
CA THR A 434 2.21 7.54 35.11
C THR A 434 3.72 7.30 35.05
N ILE A 435 4.12 6.17 34.48
CA ILE A 435 5.51 5.76 34.32
C ILE A 435 5.86 5.82 32.84
N LYS A 436 6.99 6.40 32.49
CA LYS A 436 7.52 6.42 31.14
C LYS A 436 8.42 5.21 30.91
N ILE A 437 7.99 4.26 30.09
CA ILE A 437 8.79 3.12 29.65
C ILE A 437 8.60 2.96 28.14
N PRO A 438 9.54 3.44 27.31
CA PRO A 438 9.44 3.24 25.88
C PRO A 438 9.28 1.76 25.53
N PHE A 439 8.45 1.45 24.54
CA PHE A 439 8.04 0.08 24.19
C PHE A 439 9.24 -0.88 23.97
N TYR A 440 10.37 -0.42 23.46
CA TYR A 440 11.57 -1.24 23.23
C TYR A 440 12.27 -1.67 24.54
N ASN A 441 12.04 -0.97 25.64
CA ASN A 441 12.54 -1.34 26.97
C ASN A 441 11.49 -2.08 27.80
N LEU A 442 10.25 -2.14 27.35
CA LEU A 442 9.11 -2.56 28.16
C LEU A 442 9.27 -3.97 28.72
N LYS A 443 9.74 -4.93 27.93
CA LYS A 443 9.96 -6.32 28.39
C LYS A 443 10.92 -6.40 29.60
N ASN A 444 11.98 -5.63 29.58
CA ASN A 444 13.03 -5.68 30.60
C ASN A 444 12.66 -4.87 31.84
N GLU A 445 12.04 -3.69 31.65
CA GLU A 445 11.66 -2.81 32.75
C GLU A 445 10.38 -3.25 33.44
N PHE A 446 9.42 -3.84 32.71
CA PHE A 446 8.16 -4.32 33.27
C PHE A 446 8.38 -5.43 34.36
N LYS A 447 9.40 -6.29 34.14
CA LYS A 447 9.80 -7.32 35.12
C LYS A 447 10.21 -6.77 36.48
N LYS A 448 10.65 -5.51 36.54
CA LYS A 448 11.12 -4.84 37.75
C LYS A 448 10.00 -4.14 38.53
N LEU A 449 8.82 -4.02 37.90
CA LEU A 449 7.67 -3.34 38.53
C LEU A 449 6.93 -4.29 39.49
N PRO A 450 6.29 -3.75 40.54
CA PRO A 450 5.41 -4.50 41.43
C PRO A 450 4.31 -5.22 40.65
N GLN A 451 4.11 -6.51 40.87
CA GLN A 451 3.14 -7.31 40.09
C GLN A 451 1.74 -7.36 40.74
N ASP A 452 1.54 -6.68 41.86
CA ASP A 452 0.28 -6.52 42.59
C ASP A 452 -0.59 -5.35 42.08
N LYS A 453 -0.03 -4.46 41.24
CA LYS A 453 -0.72 -3.34 40.59
C LYS A 453 -1.24 -3.70 39.21
N THR A 454 -2.32 -3.02 38.79
CA THR A 454 -2.80 -3.11 37.40
C THR A 454 -2.18 -2.01 36.54
N TYR A 455 -1.53 -2.40 35.44
CA TYR A 455 -0.84 -1.50 34.52
C TYR A 455 -1.65 -1.27 33.25
N LEU A 456 -1.80 0.00 32.88
CA LEU A 456 -2.51 0.41 31.68
C LEU A 456 -1.51 0.93 30.65
N PHE A 457 -1.29 0.20 29.58
CA PHE A 457 -0.36 0.63 28.52
C PHE A 457 -1.01 1.67 27.63
N TYR A 458 -0.29 2.77 27.40
CA TYR A 458 -0.75 3.89 26.58
C TYR A 458 0.18 4.15 25.40
N CYS A 459 -0.42 4.33 24.22
CA CYS A 459 0.19 4.97 23.05
C CYS A 459 -0.87 5.77 22.30
N ASP A 460 -0.46 6.75 21.46
CA ASP A 460 -1.38 7.72 20.84
C ASP A 460 -2.54 7.10 20.03
N LYS A 461 -2.37 5.89 19.51
CA LYS A 461 -3.39 5.20 18.68
C LYS A 461 -3.93 3.91 19.31
N GLY A 462 -3.45 3.52 20.48
CA GLY A 462 -3.88 2.31 21.20
C GLY A 462 -3.43 0.98 20.57
N ILE A 463 -2.77 0.99 19.40
CA ILE A 463 -2.36 -0.23 18.69
C ILE A 463 -1.11 -0.85 19.32
N LEU A 464 -0.03 -0.09 19.45
CA LEU A 464 1.21 -0.58 20.08
C LEU A 464 1.00 -1.00 21.54
N SER A 465 0.18 -0.24 22.29
CA SER A 465 -0.16 -0.58 23.66
C SER A 465 -0.90 -1.91 23.76
N GLN A 466 -1.86 -2.16 22.88
CA GLN A 466 -2.60 -3.42 22.83
C GLN A 466 -1.68 -4.61 22.49
N LEU A 467 -0.79 -4.44 21.53
CA LEU A 467 0.14 -5.49 21.09
C LEU A 467 1.16 -5.86 22.18
N HIS A 468 1.75 -4.85 22.84
CA HIS A 468 2.70 -5.11 23.92
C HIS A 468 2.04 -5.69 25.16
N ALA A 469 0.84 -5.21 25.50
CA ALA A 469 0.05 -5.75 26.60
C ALA A 469 -0.23 -7.24 26.40
N GLN A 470 -0.65 -7.58 25.18
CA GLN A 470 -0.93 -8.96 24.83
C GLN A 470 0.32 -9.83 24.79
N PHE A 471 1.41 -9.35 24.20
CA PHE A 471 2.67 -10.09 24.19
C PHE A 471 3.12 -10.45 25.60
N LEU A 472 3.09 -9.49 26.54
CA LEU A 472 3.48 -9.76 27.92
C LEU A 472 2.49 -10.71 28.62
N ARG A 473 1.20 -10.64 28.31
CA ARG A 473 0.20 -11.59 28.80
C ARG A 473 0.46 -13.00 28.28
N ASP A 474 0.61 -13.16 26.96
CA ASP A 474 0.61 -14.48 26.31
C ASP A 474 1.98 -15.16 26.38
N SER A 475 3.09 -14.39 26.35
CA SER A 475 4.46 -14.95 26.37
C SER A 475 5.12 -14.98 27.75
N GLU A 476 4.74 -14.07 28.65
CA GLU A 476 5.36 -13.93 29.97
C GLU A 476 4.33 -14.17 31.11
N ASN A 477 3.07 -14.53 30.77
CA ASN A 477 1.96 -14.86 31.68
C ASN A 477 1.56 -13.72 32.64
N TYR A 478 1.74 -12.45 32.29
CA TYR A 478 1.27 -11.34 33.11
C TYR A 478 -0.24 -11.14 32.91
N THR A 479 -1.01 -11.15 33.99
CA THR A 479 -2.48 -11.00 33.97
C THR A 479 -2.95 -9.59 34.37
N ASN A 480 -2.04 -8.77 34.89
CA ASN A 480 -2.31 -7.45 35.46
C ASN A 480 -2.09 -6.30 34.49
N ILE A 481 -2.28 -6.56 33.16
CA ILE A 481 -2.06 -5.58 32.09
C ILE A 481 -3.36 -5.34 31.33
N LYS A 482 -3.68 -4.05 31.09
CA LYS A 482 -4.78 -3.59 30.25
C LYS A 482 -4.30 -2.47 29.34
N VAL A 483 -5.17 -1.93 28.48
CA VAL A 483 -4.85 -0.86 27.53
C VAL A 483 -5.62 0.40 27.89
N TYR A 484 -4.93 1.55 28.00
CA TYR A 484 -5.55 2.84 28.20
C TYR A 484 -5.84 3.51 26.85
N ARG A 485 -7.10 3.93 26.67
CA ARG A 485 -7.57 4.75 25.56
C ARG A 485 -8.43 5.88 26.13
N PRO A 486 -7.87 7.09 26.26
CA PRO A 486 -8.61 8.28 26.71
C PRO A 486 -9.71 8.68 25.74
#